data_3a787d1248efb27d6a7107124bbec8bb
#
_entry.id   3a787d1248efb27d6a7107124bbec8bb
#
_cell.length_a   1.000
_cell.length_b   1.000
_cell.length_c   1.000
_cell.angle_alpha   90.00
_cell.angle_beta   90.00
_cell.angle_gamma   90.00
#
_symmetry.space_group_name_H-M   'P 1'
#
loop_
_entity.id
_entity.type
_entity.pdbx_description
1 polymer ?
#
loop_
_entity_poly.entity_id
_entity_poly.type
_entity_poly.pdbx_seq_one_letter_code
_entity_poly.pdbx_strand_id
1 'polypeptide(L)'
;DPSQKSKSGLRRNRLGGSVALESPEYDDNAPAPVKAYDGPYKLATDNWPGVIPLLERGMQYGDMWRDLLSRYLQSMDCPTCHGARLRPESLAVRVDDLNIHQFCSLPVERALRWLNGREFDGRHALVAEPLLKELNHRLSFMTNVGLDYISLGRTMTTLSGGESQRIRLASQLGSGLVGVTYVLDEPSIGLHPRDNERLIATLRSLQGRGNTVLVVEHDEATIREADHIIELGPGSGAHGGDMVYHGSFENLIKHSETLTAKYMRGDLSVPIPDERREPKGWLTLRGVTTNNLKDIDC
;
A
#
# COMPACT_ATOMS: atom_id res chain seq x y z
N ASP A 1 42.95 -6.30 -38.23
CA ASP A 1 42.23 -7.54 -38.57
C ASP A 1 41.06 -7.74 -37.60
N PRO A 2 39.83 -7.59 -38.06
CA PRO A 2 38.65 -7.60 -37.18
C PRO A 2 37.94 -8.96 -37.26
N SER A 3 38.24 -9.86 -36.36
CA SER A 3 37.45 -11.07 -36.19
C SER A 3 37.50 -11.61 -34.77
N GLN A 4 36.74 -10.98 -33.90
CA GLN A 4 36.25 -11.70 -32.71
C GLN A 4 34.73 -11.56 -32.66
N LYS A 5 34.05 -12.57 -33.21
CA LYS A 5 32.63 -12.81 -33.00
C LYS A 5 32.44 -13.30 -31.58
N SER A 6 31.80 -12.47 -30.75
CA SER A 6 31.32 -12.91 -29.46
C SER A 6 30.21 -13.96 -29.64
N LYS A 7 30.44 -15.15 -29.16
CA LYS A 7 29.43 -16.20 -29.10
C LYS A 7 28.51 -15.91 -27.90
N SER A 8 27.34 -15.34 -28.16
CA SER A 8 26.28 -15.28 -27.20
C SER A 8 25.73 -16.70 -26.94
N GLY A 9 26.00 -17.24 -25.78
CA GLY A 9 25.48 -18.53 -25.35
C GLY A 9 24.05 -18.41 -24.84
N LEU A 10 23.07 -18.78 -25.65
CA LEU A 10 21.71 -18.98 -25.20
C LEU A 10 21.60 -20.24 -24.32
N ARG A 11 21.27 -20.09 -23.05
CA ARG A 11 20.81 -21.22 -22.21
C ARG A 11 19.29 -21.22 -22.14
N ARG A 12 18.68 -22.33 -22.55
CA ARG A 12 17.25 -22.58 -22.36
C ARG A 12 16.98 -23.01 -20.92
N ASN A 13 16.05 -22.34 -20.25
CA ASN A 13 15.51 -22.81 -18.98
C ASN A 13 14.42 -23.87 -19.21
N ARG A 14 14.07 -24.64 -18.21
CA ARG A 14 13.10 -25.74 -18.28
C ARG A 14 11.66 -25.32 -18.67
N LEU A 15 11.38 -24.05 -18.86
CA LEU A 15 10.07 -23.50 -19.22
C LEU A 15 10.00 -22.94 -20.65
N GLY A 16 11.02 -23.17 -21.48
CA GLY A 16 10.95 -22.93 -22.92
C GLY A 16 11.12 -21.48 -23.39
N GLY A 17 11.41 -20.52 -22.49
CA GLY A 17 11.70 -19.14 -22.84
C GLY A 17 13.20 -18.88 -23.00
N SER A 18 13.59 -18.15 -24.04
CA SER A 18 14.98 -17.66 -24.22
C SER A 18 15.11 -16.29 -23.59
N VAL A 19 15.96 -16.16 -22.58
CA VAL A 19 16.35 -14.86 -22.00
C VAL A 19 17.74 -14.52 -22.53
N ALA A 20 17.87 -13.37 -23.19
CA ALA A 20 19.18 -12.80 -23.52
C ALA A 20 19.77 -12.22 -22.23
N LEU A 21 20.91 -12.78 -21.80
CA LEU A 21 21.71 -12.20 -20.73
C LEU A 21 22.63 -11.16 -21.37
N GLU A 22 22.30 -9.88 -21.24
CA GLU A 22 23.27 -8.82 -21.45
C GLU A 22 24.28 -8.88 -20.31
N SER A 23 25.58 -8.92 -20.67
CA SER A 23 26.66 -8.84 -19.69
C SER A 23 26.59 -7.44 -19.03
N PRO A 24 26.61 -7.33 -17.70
CA PRO A 24 26.66 -6.04 -17.04
C PRO A 24 27.92 -5.28 -17.45
N GLU A 25 27.76 -3.98 -17.74
CA GLU A 25 28.90 -3.08 -17.93
C GLU A 25 29.78 -3.12 -16.69
N TYR A 26 31.06 -3.34 -16.89
CA TYR A 26 32.05 -3.39 -15.80
C TYR A 26 32.26 -1.96 -15.28
N ASP A 27 31.99 -1.73 -14.00
CA ASP A 27 32.45 -0.53 -13.30
C ASP A 27 33.94 -0.68 -13.00
N ASP A 28 34.78 0.13 -13.63
CA ASP A 28 36.26 0.12 -13.47
C ASP A 28 36.70 0.45 -12.02
N ASN A 29 35.81 0.96 -11.17
CA ASN A 29 36.02 1.18 -9.74
C ASN A 29 35.55 0.03 -8.84
N ALA A 30 34.97 -1.01 -9.42
CA ALA A 30 34.62 -2.19 -8.66
C ALA A 30 35.88 -2.91 -8.16
N PRO A 31 35.95 -3.35 -6.91
CA PRO A 31 37.08 -4.14 -6.41
C PRO A 31 37.24 -5.37 -7.28
N ALA A 32 38.52 -5.71 -7.63
CA ALA A 32 38.89 -6.77 -8.54
C ALA A 32 38.06 -8.06 -8.32
N PRO A 33 37.60 -8.70 -9.40
CA PRO A 33 36.81 -9.91 -9.31
C PRO A 33 37.56 -10.97 -8.49
N VAL A 34 36.87 -11.56 -7.53
CA VAL A 34 37.38 -12.72 -6.83
C VAL A 34 37.70 -13.79 -7.87
N LYS A 35 38.93 -14.31 -7.89
CA LYS A 35 39.34 -15.37 -8.81
C LYS A 35 38.30 -16.50 -8.79
N ALA A 36 37.89 -16.91 -9.98
CA ALA A 36 36.92 -17.98 -10.13
C ALA A 36 37.39 -19.22 -9.37
N TYR A 37 36.44 -19.87 -8.69
CA TYR A 37 36.66 -21.13 -8.01
C TYR A 37 37.05 -22.22 -9.01
N ASP A 38 38.22 -22.80 -8.84
CA ASP A 38 38.91 -23.66 -9.82
C ASP A 38 38.78 -25.18 -9.52
N GLY A 39 37.82 -25.55 -8.68
CA GLY A 39 37.57 -26.97 -8.41
C GLY A 39 36.86 -27.26 -7.08
N PRO A 40 36.33 -28.48 -6.93
CA PRO A 40 35.37 -28.79 -5.88
C PRO A 40 35.90 -28.73 -4.44
N TYR A 41 37.19 -28.55 -4.19
CA TYR A 41 37.78 -28.61 -2.86
C TYR A 41 38.84 -27.56 -2.53
N LYS A 42 39.09 -26.58 -3.40
CA LYS A 42 39.96 -25.45 -3.08
C LYS A 42 39.16 -24.25 -2.64
N LEU A 43 38.60 -24.33 -1.44
CA LEU A 43 38.15 -23.17 -0.70
C LEU A 43 39.37 -22.57 -0.01
N ALA A 44 39.58 -21.32 -0.22
CA ALA A 44 40.54 -20.45 0.42
C ALA A 44 41.80 -20.17 -0.42
N THR A 45 41.67 -19.11 -1.08
CA THR A 45 42.79 -18.19 -1.24
C THR A 45 42.69 -17.18 -0.10
N ASP A 46 43.80 -16.62 0.33
CA ASP A 46 43.91 -15.61 1.39
C ASP A 46 43.02 -14.36 1.20
N ASN A 47 42.31 -14.28 0.09
CA ASN A 47 41.39 -13.18 -0.32
C ASN A 47 39.90 -13.58 -0.34
N TRP A 48 39.49 -14.68 0.31
CA TRP A 48 38.08 -15.01 0.42
C TRP A 48 37.34 -14.03 1.34
N PRO A 49 36.42 -13.19 0.83
CA PRO A 49 35.76 -12.15 1.63
C PRO A 49 34.68 -12.70 2.58
N GLY A 50 34.38 -13.99 2.50
CA GLY A 50 33.25 -14.61 3.19
C GLY A 50 31.94 -14.55 2.38
N VAL A 51 30.95 -15.35 2.85
CA VAL A 51 29.64 -15.46 2.17
C VAL A 51 28.86 -14.16 2.22
N ILE A 52 28.84 -13.50 3.39
CA ILE A 52 28.05 -12.27 3.59
C ILE A 52 28.48 -11.14 2.64
N PRO A 53 29.77 -10.77 2.55
CA PRO A 53 30.23 -9.77 1.61
C PRO A 53 29.97 -10.12 0.13
N LEU A 54 29.95 -11.40 -0.24
CA LEU A 54 29.61 -11.83 -1.58
C LEU A 54 28.14 -11.64 -1.88
N LEU A 55 27.25 -11.95 -0.94
CA LEU A 55 25.82 -11.73 -1.06
C LEU A 55 25.51 -10.22 -1.16
N GLU A 56 26.14 -9.41 -0.30
CA GLU A 56 26.01 -7.95 -0.31
C GLU A 56 26.42 -7.34 -1.65
N ARG A 57 27.53 -7.82 -2.23
CA ARG A 57 27.92 -7.42 -3.58
C ARG A 57 26.92 -7.88 -4.63
N GLY A 58 26.47 -9.14 -4.56
CA GLY A 58 25.45 -9.67 -5.47
C GLY A 58 24.20 -8.80 -5.53
N MET A 59 23.79 -8.22 -4.41
CA MET A 59 22.65 -7.30 -4.33
C MET A 59 22.86 -5.97 -5.05
N GLN A 60 24.10 -5.58 -5.33
CA GLN A 60 24.44 -4.36 -6.06
C GLN A 60 24.39 -4.55 -7.59
N TYR A 61 24.43 -5.79 -8.07
CA TYR A 61 24.48 -6.11 -9.50
C TYR A 61 23.13 -6.10 -10.24
N GLY A 62 22.05 -5.64 -9.61
CA GLY A 62 20.77 -5.43 -10.26
C GLY A 62 19.61 -6.26 -9.70
N ASP A 63 18.42 -6.00 -10.22
CA ASP A 63 17.16 -6.50 -9.64
C ASP A 63 17.04 -8.03 -9.70
N MET A 64 17.56 -8.66 -10.75
CA MET A 64 17.56 -10.12 -10.89
C MET A 64 18.34 -10.81 -9.75
N TRP A 65 19.48 -10.26 -9.35
CA TRP A 65 20.27 -10.78 -8.23
C TRP A 65 19.58 -10.50 -6.89
N ARG A 66 18.95 -9.34 -6.74
CA ARG A 66 18.14 -9.01 -5.57
C ARG A 66 17.00 -10.00 -5.38
N ASP A 67 16.24 -10.29 -6.44
CA ASP A 67 15.14 -11.25 -6.38
C ASP A 67 15.64 -12.66 -6.05
N LEU A 68 16.75 -13.09 -6.67
CA LEU A 68 17.34 -14.40 -6.39
C LEU A 68 17.82 -14.52 -4.95
N LEU A 69 18.43 -13.46 -4.41
CA LEU A 69 19.01 -13.44 -3.06
C LEU A 69 17.98 -13.10 -1.99
N SER A 70 16.87 -12.44 -2.33
CA SER A 70 15.82 -12.02 -1.38
C SER A 70 15.32 -13.16 -0.50
N ARG A 71 15.24 -14.38 -1.05
CA ARG A 71 14.83 -15.58 -0.31
C ARG A 71 15.78 -15.99 0.83
N TYR A 72 17.02 -15.50 0.81
CA TYR A 72 18.05 -15.78 1.83
C TYR A 72 18.26 -14.59 2.78
N LEU A 73 17.52 -13.50 2.58
CA LEU A 73 17.62 -12.27 3.36
C LEU A 73 16.41 -12.17 4.30
N GLN A 74 16.69 -11.80 5.51
CA GLN A 74 15.67 -11.45 6.48
C GLN A 74 15.85 -9.99 6.89
N SER A 75 14.76 -9.23 6.88
CA SER A 75 14.78 -7.88 7.41
C SER A 75 14.87 -7.96 8.92
N MET A 76 15.88 -7.32 9.49
CA MET A 76 16.12 -7.26 10.93
C MET A 76 16.22 -5.82 11.38
N ASP A 77 15.79 -5.55 12.60
CA ASP A 77 16.02 -4.25 13.21
C ASP A 77 17.52 -4.00 13.40
N CYS A 78 17.95 -2.78 13.11
CA CYS A 78 19.33 -2.38 13.34
C CYS A 78 19.70 -2.55 14.82
N PRO A 79 20.79 -3.27 15.17
CA PRO A 79 21.17 -3.51 16.56
C PRO A 79 21.55 -2.23 17.33
N THR A 80 21.90 -1.15 16.62
CA THR A 80 22.26 0.14 17.23
C THR A 80 21.05 1.01 17.53
N CYS A 81 20.09 1.11 16.59
CA CYS A 81 18.94 2.01 16.76
C CYS A 81 17.62 1.26 17.01
N HIS A 82 17.61 -0.08 17.01
CA HIS A 82 16.45 -0.92 17.26
C HIS A 82 15.20 -0.50 16.45
N GLY A 83 15.40 -0.23 15.15
CA GLY A 83 14.33 0.21 14.28
C GLY A 83 14.01 1.72 14.31
N ALA A 84 14.59 2.48 15.22
CA ALA A 84 14.30 3.91 15.39
C ALA A 84 14.83 4.81 14.25
N ARG A 85 15.82 4.34 13.47
CA ARG A 85 16.43 5.04 12.32
C ARG A 85 17.09 6.39 12.68
N LEU A 86 17.24 6.68 13.95
CA LEU A 86 17.80 7.92 14.50
C LEU A 86 18.95 7.61 15.46
N ARG A 87 19.82 8.60 15.65
CA ARG A 87 20.91 8.52 16.62
C ARG A 87 20.36 8.64 18.04
N PRO A 88 21.07 8.09 19.04
CA PRO A 88 20.66 8.16 20.45
C PRO A 88 20.43 9.58 20.96
N GLU A 89 21.23 10.54 20.49
CA GLU A 89 21.10 11.96 20.86
C GLU A 89 19.77 12.55 20.37
N SER A 90 19.35 12.19 19.16
CA SER A 90 18.04 12.62 18.62
C SER A 90 16.88 11.97 19.35
N LEU A 91 17.05 10.72 19.81
CA LEU A 91 16.05 10.00 20.58
C LEU A 91 15.97 10.44 22.06
N ALA A 92 16.98 11.17 22.54
CA ALA A 92 16.95 11.77 23.86
C ALA A 92 16.00 12.99 23.93
N VAL A 93 15.68 13.62 22.80
CA VAL A 93 14.69 14.69 22.73
C VAL A 93 13.29 14.10 22.94
N ARG A 94 12.59 14.63 23.92
CA ARG A 94 11.24 14.20 24.29
C ARG A 94 10.28 15.37 24.34
N VAL A 95 9.03 15.09 23.98
CA VAL A 95 7.90 15.94 24.29
C VAL A 95 7.10 15.19 25.34
N ASP A 96 7.08 15.67 26.56
CA ASP A 96 6.65 14.97 27.77
C ASP A 96 7.36 13.60 27.91
N ASP A 97 6.61 12.53 27.79
CA ASP A 97 7.08 11.15 28.01
C ASP A 97 7.53 10.43 26.72
N LEU A 98 7.23 10.99 25.54
CA LEU A 98 7.51 10.34 24.25
C LEU A 98 8.64 11.01 23.47
N ASN A 99 9.53 10.19 22.91
CA ASN A 99 10.40 10.62 21.82
C ASN A 99 9.72 10.39 20.46
N ILE A 100 10.32 10.92 19.40
CA ILE A 100 9.74 10.86 18.06
C ILE A 100 9.50 9.41 17.57
N HIS A 101 10.39 8.47 17.90
CA HIS A 101 10.22 7.06 17.52
C HIS A 101 9.05 6.43 18.27
N GLN A 102 8.95 6.66 19.58
CA GLN A 102 7.83 6.17 20.39
C GLN A 102 6.50 6.75 19.89
N PHE A 103 6.45 8.06 19.59
CA PHE A 103 5.27 8.68 19.00
C PHE A 103 4.90 8.07 17.64
N CYS A 104 5.86 7.90 16.73
CA CYS A 104 5.62 7.29 15.42
C CYS A 104 5.24 5.80 15.49
N SER A 105 5.53 5.12 16.59
CA SER A 105 5.13 3.73 16.82
C SER A 105 3.70 3.58 17.32
N LEU A 106 3.06 4.68 17.75
CA LEU A 106 1.65 4.65 18.14
C LEU A 106 0.75 4.46 16.91
N PRO A 107 -0.35 3.71 17.05
CA PRO A 107 -1.44 3.78 16.08
C PRO A 107 -1.94 5.22 15.90
N VAL A 108 -2.33 5.58 14.69
CA VAL A 108 -2.79 6.93 14.33
C VAL A 108 -3.84 7.46 15.32
N GLU A 109 -4.81 6.62 15.70
CA GLU A 109 -5.83 6.99 16.70
C GLU A 109 -5.22 7.37 18.05
N ARG A 110 -4.22 6.63 18.52
CA ARG A 110 -3.53 6.94 19.78
C ARG A 110 -2.64 8.17 19.67
N ALA A 111 -1.96 8.33 18.54
CA ALA A 111 -1.17 9.52 18.26
C ALA A 111 -2.04 10.79 18.26
N LEU A 112 -3.22 10.72 17.63
CA LEU A 112 -4.19 11.81 17.60
C LEU A 112 -4.70 12.15 19.01
N ARG A 113 -5.08 11.14 19.81
CA ARG A 113 -5.50 11.35 21.19
C ARG A 113 -4.41 11.96 22.05
N TRP A 114 -3.16 11.52 21.86
CA TRP A 114 -2.02 12.08 22.59
C TRP A 114 -1.80 13.53 22.22
N LEU A 115 -1.86 13.94 20.93
CA LEU A 115 -1.72 15.33 20.50
C LEU A 115 -2.82 16.23 21.06
N ASN A 116 -4.08 15.77 21.02
CA ASN A 116 -5.23 16.55 21.49
C ASN A 116 -5.25 16.76 23.02
N GLY A 117 -4.53 15.94 23.76
CA GLY A 117 -4.39 16.07 25.20
C GLY A 117 -3.21 16.96 25.64
N ARG A 118 -2.55 17.68 24.71
CA ARG A 118 -1.36 18.48 25.00
C ARG A 118 -1.65 19.98 24.97
N GLU A 119 -1.18 20.63 26.01
CA GLU A 119 -1.17 22.08 26.13
C GLU A 119 0.29 22.54 26.23
N PHE A 120 0.60 23.63 25.57
CA PHE A 120 1.93 24.22 25.56
C PHE A 120 1.82 25.67 26.02
N ASP A 121 2.77 26.09 26.86
CA ASP A 121 2.78 27.42 27.43
C ASP A 121 3.83 28.35 26.77
N GLY A 122 3.58 29.65 26.86
CA GLY A 122 4.53 30.72 26.51
C GLY A 122 5.04 30.60 25.06
N ARG A 123 6.38 30.58 24.90
CA ARG A 123 7.01 30.50 23.57
C ARG A 123 6.76 29.17 22.86
N HIS A 124 6.57 28.10 23.60
CA HIS A 124 6.29 26.79 23.02
C HIS A 124 4.91 26.76 22.39
N ALA A 125 3.93 27.44 22.97
CA ALA A 125 2.58 27.51 22.40
C ALA A 125 2.58 28.14 21.00
N LEU A 126 3.33 29.22 20.79
CA LEU A 126 3.42 29.90 19.49
C LEU A 126 3.97 29.00 18.37
N VAL A 127 4.86 28.08 18.72
CA VAL A 127 5.44 27.13 17.77
C VAL A 127 4.55 25.89 17.63
N ALA A 128 4.00 25.41 18.74
CA ALA A 128 3.23 24.18 18.76
C ALA A 128 1.86 24.32 18.09
N GLU A 129 1.17 25.45 18.26
CA GLU A 129 -0.19 25.65 17.77
C GLU A 129 -0.35 25.38 16.25
N PRO A 130 0.43 26.00 15.33
CA PRO A 130 0.33 25.73 13.92
C PRO A 130 0.71 24.29 13.55
N LEU A 131 1.70 23.70 14.25
CA LEU A 131 2.13 22.32 14.03
C LEU A 131 1.06 21.32 14.48
N LEU A 132 0.47 21.53 15.66
CA LEU A 132 -0.62 20.70 16.17
C LEU A 132 -1.84 20.75 15.27
N LYS A 133 -2.19 21.94 14.78
CA LYS A 133 -3.31 22.10 13.83
C LYS A 133 -3.09 21.27 12.57
N GLU A 134 -1.90 21.33 11.99
CA GLU A 134 -1.55 20.59 10.79
C GLU A 134 -1.49 19.08 11.04
N LEU A 135 -0.85 18.64 12.13
CA LEU A 135 -0.78 17.23 12.51
C LEU A 135 -2.17 16.67 12.79
N ASN A 136 -2.99 17.36 13.56
CA ASN A 136 -4.37 16.95 13.84
C ASN A 136 -5.18 16.82 12.56
N HIS A 137 -5.06 17.78 11.64
CA HIS A 137 -5.74 17.71 10.35
C HIS A 137 -5.34 16.47 9.55
N ARG A 138 -4.04 16.20 9.40
CA ARG A 138 -3.54 15.04 8.65
C ARG A 138 -3.87 13.71 9.30
N LEU A 139 -3.70 13.58 10.61
CA LEU A 139 -4.00 12.34 11.32
C LEU A 139 -5.50 12.07 11.39
N SER A 140 -6.34 13.10 11.57
CA SER A 140 -7.80 12.96 11.48
C SER A 140 -8.22 12.47 10.11
N PHE A 141 -7.53 12.93 9.06
CA PHE A 141 -7.78 12.47 7.70
C PHE A 141 -7.47 10.98 7.54
N MET A 142 -6.32 10.53 8.07
CA MET A 142 -5.98 9.10 8.08
C MET A 142 -7.05 8.26 8.81
N THR A 143 -7.55 8.76 9.94
CA THR A 143 -8.65 8.11 10.67
C THR A 143 -9.93 8.03 9.84
N ASN A 144 -10.28 9.11 9.13
CA ASN A 144 -11.49 9.18 8.31
C ASN A 144 -11.46 8.23 7.10
N VAL A 145 -10.27 7.89 6.60
CA VAL A 145 -10.12 6.89 5.52
C VAL A 145 -9.88 5.47 6.06
N GLY A 146 -10.15 5.22 7.34
CA GLY A 146 -10.04 3.89 7.97
C GLY A 146 -8.60 3.41 8.19
N LEU A 147 -7.66 4.33 8.45
CA LEU A 147 -6.25 4.04 8.73
C LEU A 147 -5.86 4.36 10.17
N ASP A 148 -6.81 4.30 11.09
CA ASP A 148 -6.65 4.61 12.51
C ASP A 148 -5.73 3.62 13.25
N TYR A 149 -5.66 2.38 12.78
CA TYR A 149 -4.85 1.30 13.37
C TYR A 149 -3.39 1.29 12.92
N ILE A 150 -3.02 1.99 11.85
CA ILE A 150 -1.66 2.01 11.32
C ILE A 150 -0.77 2.93 12.15
N SER A 151 0.49 2.52 12.37
CA SER A 151 1.49 3.41 12.97
C SER A 151 2.23 4.21 11.89
N LEU A 152 2.65 5.44 12.22
CA LEU A 152 3.42 6.31 11.31
C LEU A 152 4.82 5.73 11.01
N GLY A 153 5.34 4.90 11.89
CA GLY A 153 6.63 4.21 11.71
C GLY A 153 6.59 3.00 10.78
N ARG A 154 5.40 2.56 10.35
CA ARG A 154 5.23 1.38 9.50
C ARG A 154 5.85 1.60 8.12
N THR A 155 6.59 0.61 7.63
CA THR A 155 7.25 0.69 6.32
C THR A 155 6.24 0.49 5.18
N MET A 156 6.40 1.24 4.09
CA MET A 156 5.52 1.18 2.92
C MET A 156 5.42 -0.21 2.31
N THR A 157 6.51 -0.98 2.35
CA THR A 157 6.56 -2.35 1.81
C THR A 157 5.69 -3.36 2.57
N THR A 158 5.24 -3.02 3.78
CA THR A 158 4.36 -3.87 4.59
C THR A 158 2.89 -3.49 4.47
N LEU A 159 2.57 -2.45 3.71
CA LEU A 159 1.21 -2.00 3.49
C LEU A 159 0.54 -2.82 2.39
N SER A 160 -0.73 -3.09 2.56
CA SER A 160 -1.57 -3.61 1.48
C SER A 160 -1.78 -2.55 0.38
N GLY A 161 -2.22 -2.98 -0.81
CA GLY A 161 -2.53 -2.06 -1.90
C GLY A 161 -3.57 -1.01 -1.50
N GLY A 162 -4.64 -1.43 -0.84
CA GLY A 162 -5.67 -0.51 -0.33
C GLY A 162 -5.17 0.45 0.75
N GLU A 163 -4.34 -0.01 1.69
CA GLU A 163 -3.70 0.87 2.69
C GLU A 163 -2.83 1.94 2.02
N SER A 164 -1.99 1.54 1.05
CA SER A 164 -1.12 2.45 0.31
C SER A 164 -1.91 3.50 -0.47
N GLN A 165 -3.00 3.09 -1.11
CA GLN A 165 -3.90 3.98 -1.84
C GLN A 165 -4.55 4.99 -0.90
N ARG A 166 -5.07 4.56 0.24
CA ARG A 166 -5.68 5.45 1.25
C ARG A 166 -4.69 6.41 1.89
N ILE A 167 -3.42 6.02 2.10
CA ILE A 167 -2.37 6.94 2.55
C ILE A 167 -2.12 8.02 1.52
N ARG A 168 -2.04 7.68 0.23
CA ARG A 168 -1.93 8.66 -0.86
C ARG A 168 -3.12 9.59 -0.88
N LEU A 169 -4.32 9.05 -0.76
CA LEU A 169 -5.56 9.81 -0.66
C LEU A 169 -5.48 10.79 0.52
N ALA A 170 -5.18 10.32 1.73
CA ALA A 170 -5.05 11.16 2.92
C ALA A 170 -4.00 12.28 2.74
N SER A 171 -2.88 11.98 2.08
CA SER A 171 -1.84 12.97 1.77
C SER A 171 -2.33 14.05 0.80
N GLN A 172 -3.05 13.66 -0.26
CA GLN A 172 -3.59 14.60 -1.25
C GLN A 172 -4.68 15.49 -0.64
N LEU A 173 -5.56 14.89 0.12
CA LEU A 173 -6.70 15.58 0.74
C LEU A 173 -6.28 16.48 1.90
N GLY A 174 -5.23 16.09 2.62
CA GLY A 174 -4.60 16.91 3.67
C GLY A 174 -3.90 18.16 3.14
N SER A 175 -3.74 18.31 1.81
CA SER A 175 -3.14 19.52 1.21
C SER A 175 -4.00 20.78 1.32
N GLY A 176 -5.30 20.64 1.60
CA GLY A 176 -6.23 21.76 1.70
C GLY A 176 -6.48 22.54 0.41
N LEU A 177 -6.14 21.97 -0.75
CA LEU A 177 -6.34 22.58 -2.06
C LEU A 177 -7.84 22.81 -2.33
N VAL A 178 -8.14 23.92 -2.98
CA VAL A 178 -9.49 24.33 -3.40
C VAL A 178 -9.50 24.56 -4.90
N GLY A 179 -10.61 24.24 -5.57
CA GLY A 179 -10.79 24.43 -7.01
C GLY A 179 -10.02 23.41 -7.86
N VAL A 180 -9.67 22.24 -7.30
CA VAL A 180 -9.00 21.15 -8.02
C VAL A 180 -9.95 19.98 -8.28
N THR A 181 -9.56 19.12 -9.22
CA THR A 181 -10.26 17.87 -9.50
C THR A 181 -9.49 16.71 -8.88
N TYR A 182 -10.14 15.96 -8.01
CA TYR A 182 -9.66 14.70 -7.46
C TYR A 182 -10.22 13.56 -8.29
N VAL A 183 -9.35 12.68 -8.78
CA VAL A 183 -9.72 11.46 -9.50
C VAL A 183 -9.30 10.27 -8.66
N LEU A 184 -10.26 9.45 -8.28
CA LEU A 184 -10.10 8.31 -7.38
C LEU A 184 -10.59 7.04 -8.06
N ASP A 185 -9.78 6.00 -7.98
CA ASP A 185 -10.08 4.69 -8.53
C ASP A 185 -10.29 3.70 -7.39
N GLU A 186 -11.52 3.18 -7.27
CA GLU A 186 -11.97 2.22 -6.25
C GLU A 186 -11.49 2.55 -4.81
N PRO A 187 -11.70 3.77 -4.29
CA PRO A 187 -11.18 4.15 -2.98
C PRO A 187 -11.80 3.37 -1.81
N SER A 188 -12.97 2.74 -2.01
CA SER A 188 -13.65 1.91 -1.01
C SER A 188 -13.08 0.49 -0.89
N ILE A 189 -12.19 0.07 -1.80
CA ILE A 189 -11.72 -1.32 -1.84
C ILE A 189 -11.10 -1.78 -0.51
N GLY A 190 -11.60 -2.90 0.00
CA GLY A 190 -11.16 -3.48 1.27
C GLY A 190 -11.55 -2.70 2.52
N LEU A 191 -12.45 -1.74 2.42
CA LEU A 191 -13.06 -1.09 3.57
C LEU A 191 -14.19 -1.93 4.16
N HIS A 192 -14.32 -1.84 5.48
CA HIS A 192 -15.54 -2.28 6.15
C HIS A 192 -16.69 -1.27 5.85
N PRO A 193 -17.95 -1.67 5.73
CA PRO A 193 -19.07 -0.75 5.44
C PRO A 193 -19.09 0.52 6.31
N ARG A 194 -18.79 0.39 7.59
CA ARG A 194 -18.70 1.53 8.52
C ARG A 194 -17.62 2.55 8.14
N ASP A 195 -16.49 2.08 7.61
CA ASP A 195 -15.37 2.95 7.22
C ASP A 195 -15.64 3.58 5.85
N ASN A 196 -16.44 2.90 4.99
CA ASN A 196 -16.92 3.45 3.73
C ASN A 196 -17.81 4.68 3.93
N GLU A 197 -18.71 4.68 4.93
CA GLU A 197 -19.50 5.85 5.29
C GLU A 197 -18.62 7.07 5.64
N ARG A 198 -17.53 6.85 6.38
CA ARG A 198 -16.56 7.91 6.71
C ARG A 198 -15.82 8.42 5.50
N LEU A 199 -15.45 7.52 4.58
CA LEU A 199 -14.84 7.89 3.32
C LEU A 199 -15.79 8.77 2.50
N ILE A 200 -17.03 8.36 2.32
CA ILE A 200 -18.07 9.12 1.59
C ILE A 200 -18.23 10.52 2.21
N ALA A 201 -18.39 10.61 3.54
CA ALA A 201 -18.50 11.90 4.23
C ALA A 201 -17.27 12.81 3.98
N THR A 202 -16.09 12.20 3.91
CA THR A 202 -14.84 12.90 3.62
C THR A 202 -14.83 13.43 2.19
N LEU A 203 -15.24 12.63 1.20
CA LEU A 203 -15.34 13.03 -0.20
C LEU A 203 -16.36 14.17 -0.38
N ARG A 204 -17.50 14.09 0.31
CA ARG A 204 -18.50 15.17 0.36
C ARG A 204 -17.93 16.46 0.96
N SER A 205 -17.15 16.35 2.02
CA SER A 205 -16.46 17.52 2.63
C SER A 205 -15.50 18.19 1.65
N LEU A 206 -14.81 17.42 0.81
CA LEU A 206 -13.93 17.97 -0.22
C LEU A 206 -14.69 18.71 -1.30
N GLN A 207 -15.77 18.10 -1.77
CA GLN A 207 -16.67 18.72 -2.76
C GLN A 207 -17.24 20.02 -2.20
N GLY A 208 -17.68 20.04 -0.94
CA GLY A 208 -18.20 21.22 -0.25
C GLY A 208 -17.19 22.37 -0.10
N ARG A 209 -15.90 22.10 -0.25
CA ARG A 209 -14.84 23.13 -0.30
C ARG A 209 -14.62 23.71 -1.70
N GLY A 210 -15.46 23.38 -2.68
CA GLY A 210 -15.35 23.89 -4.05
C GLY A 210 -14.43 23.05 -4.97
N ASN A 211 -14.22 21.79 -4.64
CA ASN A 211 -13.49 20.84 -5.47
C ASN A 211 -14.45 19.99 -6.31
N THR A 212 -13.92 19.43 -7.40
CA THR A 212 -14.60 18.38 -8.15
C THR A 212 -14.03 17.02 -7.72
N VAL A 213 -14.91 16.06 -7.45
CA VAL A 213 -14.50 14.71 -7.07
C VAL A 213 -15.07 13.72 -8.08
N LEU A 214 -14.18 13.07 -8.83
CA LEU A 214 -14.51 12.02 -9.78
C LEU A 214 -14.07 10.69 -9.18
N VAL A 215 -15.02 9.76 -9.02
CA VAL A 215 -14.78 8.47 -8.39
C VAL A 215 -15.18 7.35 -9.34
N VAL A 216 -14.28 6.42 -9.58
CA VAL A 216 -14.61 5.15 -10.24
C VAL A 216 -14.97 4.17 -9.12
N GLU A 217 -16.20 3.72 -9.07
CA GLU A 217 -16.70 2.88 -7.97
C GLU A 217 -17.76 1.87 -8.43
N HIS A 218 -17.89 0.82 -7.66
CA HIS A 218 -18.91 -0.22 -7.82
C HIS A 218 -19.67 -0.50 -6.49
N ASP A 219 -19.34 0.26 -5.45
CA ASP A 219 -20.02 0.18 -4.15
C ASP A 219 -21.36 0.92 -4.19
N GLU A 220 -22.43 0.25 -3.74
CA GLU A 220 -23.79 0.79 -3.77
C GLU A 220 -23.91 2.09 -2.97
N ALA A 221 -23.32 2.18 -1.77
CA ALA A 221 -23.44 3.34 -0.90
C ALA A 221 -22.79 4.58 -1.55
N THR A 222 -21.65 4.41 -2.20
CA THR A 222 -20.94 5.48 -2.91
C THR A 222 -21.73 5.94 -4.15
N ILE A 223 -22.29 5.00 -4.91
CA ILE A 223 -23.12 5.31 -6.10
C ILE A 223 -24.38 6.09 -5.70
N ARG A 224 -25.02 5.73 -4.59
CA ARG A 224 -26.22 6.42 -4.08
C ARG A 224 -25.96 7.87 -3.70
N GLU A 225 -24.77 8.15 -3.20
CA GLU A 225 -24.36 9.49 -2.76
C GLU A 225 -23.81 10.37 -3.89
N ALA A 226 -23.67 9.86 -5.12
CA ALA A 226 -23.16 10.66 -6.22
C ALA A 226 -24.17 11.70 -6.70
N ASP A 227 -23.70 12.93 -7.00
CA ASP A 227 -24.55 13.96 -7.62
C ASP A 227 -24.83 13.64 -9.08
N HIS A 228 -23.85 13.02 -9.76
CA HIS A 228 -23.95 12.63 -11.16
C HIS A 228 -23.25 11.29 -11.38
N ILE A 229 -23.92 10.40 -12.08
CA ILE A 229 -23.45 9.06 -12.39
C ILE A 229 -23.20 8.96 -13.89
N ILE A 230 -22.07 8.39 -14.27
CA ILE A 230 -21.74 8.01 -15.64
C ILE A 230 -21.48 6.52 -15.63
N GLU A 231 -22.29 5.76 -16.38
CA GLU A 231 -22.13 4.30 -16.50
C GLU A 231 -21.61 3.95 -17.89
N LEU A 232 -20.53 3.18 -17.91
CA LEU A 232 -19.90 2.66 -19.11
C LEU A 232 -20.25 1.19 -19.28
N GLY A 233 -20.60 0.78 -20.49
CA GLY A 233 -20.99 -0.60 -20.78
C GLY A 233 -21.14 -0.85 -22.28
N PRO A 234 -22.01 -1.83 -22.66
CA PRO A 234 -22.69 -2.81 -21.79
C PRO A 234 -21.80 -3.94 -21.27
N GLY A 235 -20.63 -4.16 -21.87
CA GLY A 235 -19.66 -5.19 -21.47
C GLY A 235 -18.30 -4.63 -21.19
N SER A 236 -17.27 -5.47 -21.20
CA SER A 236 -15.87 -5.10 -21.01
C SER A 236 -15.05 -5.32 -22.28
N GLY A 237 -13.87 -4.68 -22.35
CA GLY A 237 -12.97 -4.80 -23.50
C GLY A 237 -13.57 -4.29 -24.80
N ALA A 238 -13.46 -5.09 -25.88
CA ALA A 238 -13.94 -4.72 -27.22
C ALA A 238 -15.47 -4.54 -27.32
N HIS A 239 -16.23 -5.01 -26.35
CA HIS A 239 -17.70 -4.94 -26.28
C HIS A 239 -18.20 -3.96 -25.22
N GLY A 240 -17.35 -3.06 -24.76
CA GLY A 240 -17.66 -2.04 -23.76
C GLY A 240 -17.12 -0.68 -24.15
N GLY A 241 -17.23 0.26 -23.23
CA GLY A 241 -16.71 1.62 -23.41
C GLY A 241 -17.77 2.61 -23.94
N ASP A 242 -18.99 2.18 -24.23
CA ASP A 242 -20.10 3.06 -24.56
C ASP A 242 -20.68 3.66 -23.26
N MET A 243 -21.08 4.92 -23.31
CA MET A 243 -21.81 5.55 -22.22
C MET A 243 -23.28 5.09 -22.27
N VAL A 244 -23.64 4.15 -21.37
CA VAL A 244 -24.99 3.56 -21.33
C VAL A 244 -25.96 4.34 -20.44
N TYR A 245 -25.42 5.13 -19.51
CA TYR A 245 -26.20 6.06 -18.67
C TYR A 245 -25.35 7.26 -18.26
N HIS A 246 -26.01 8.41 -18.14
CA HIS A 246 -25.52 9.57 -17.40
C HIS A 246 -26.68 10.33 -16.76
N GLY A 247 -26.51 10.79 -15.52
CA GLY A 247 -27.55 11.49 -14.80
C GLY A 247 -27.49 11.30 -13.29
N SER A 248 -28.54 11.73 -12.60
CA SER A 248 -28.64 11.56 -11.14
C SER A 248 -28.99 10.12 -10.76
N PHE A 249 -28.67 9.72 -9.52
CA PHE A 249 -29.07 8.43 -8.98
C PHE A 249 -30.57 8.19 -9.04
N GLU A 250 -31.36 9.23 -8.77
CA GLU A 250 -32.81 9.14 -8.80
C GLU A 250 -33.35 8.79 -10.20
N ASN A 251 -32.79 9.40 -11.24
CA ASN A 251 -33.14 9.09 -12.63
C ASN A 251 -32.66 7.71 -13.06
N LEU A 252 -31.48 7.27 -12.58
CA LEU A 252 -30.97 5.92 -12.80
C LEU A 252 -31.99 4.89 -12.32
N ILE A 253 -32.46 5.05 -11.09
CA ILE A 253 -33.42 4.11 -10.49
C ILE A 253 -34.78 4.16 -11.17
N LYS A 254 -35.30 5.34 -11.53
CA LYS A 254 -36.66 5.47 -12.07
C LYS A 254 -36.78 5.10 -13.54
N HIS A 255 -35.76 5.40 -14.34
CA HIS A 255 -35.90 5.43 -15.80
C HIS A 255 -34.87 4.59 -16.57
N SER A 256 -33.82 4.12 -15.91
CA SER A 256 -32.77 3.36 -16.60
C SER A 256 -33.05 1.85 -16.59
N GLU A 257 -32.74 1.23 -17.74
CA GLU A 257 -32.79 -0.21 -17.93
C GLU A 257 -31.41 -0.88 -17.89
N THR A 258 -30.40 -0.14 -17.47
CA THR A 258 -29.05 -0.67 -17.33
C THR A 258 -28.98 -1.78 -16.28
N LEU A 259 -27.92 -2.59 -16.35
CA LEU A 259 -27.70 -3.68 -15.41
C LEU A 259 -27.58 -3.16 -13.97
N THR A 260 -26.83 -2.07 -13.79
CA THR A 260 -26.67 -1.40 -12.50
C THR A 260 -28.01 -0.95 -11.93
N ALA A 261 -28.86 -0.32 -12.74
CA ALA A 261 -30.19 0.12 -12.31
C ALA A 261 -31.07 -1.06 -11.85
N LYS A 262 -31.03 -2.19 -12.56
CA LYS A 262 -31.82 -3.38 -12.22
C LYS A 262 -31.37 -4.01 -10.89
N TYR A 263 -30.06 -4.10 -10.65
CA TYR A 263 -29.55 -4.57 -9.35
C TYR A 263 -29.89 -3.60 -8.22
N MET A 264 -29.73 -2.29 -8.45
CA MET A 264 -30.00 -1.27 -7.43
C MET A 264 -31.49 -1.16 -7.07
N ARG A 265 -32.43 -1.47 -7.99
CA ARG A 265 -33.87 -1.58 -7.73
C ARG A 265 -34.26 -2.89 -7.04
N GLY A 266 -33.40 -3.91 -7.13
CA GLY A 266 -33.72 -5.27 -6.68
C GLY A 266 -34.49 -6.12 -7.73
N ASP A 267 -34.61 -5.62 -8.97
CA ASP A 267 -35.19 -6.40 -10.09
C ASP A 267 -34.34 -7.61 -10.43
N LEU A 268 -33.03 -7.47 -10.19
CA LEU A 268 -32.06 -8.56 -10.31
C LEU A 268 -31.35 -8.75 -8.97
N SER A 269 -31.12 -9.99 -8.62
CA SER A 269 -30.29 -10.36 -7.46
C SER A 269 -29.50 -11.63 -7.77
N VAL A 270 -28.38 -11.82 -7.08
CA VAL A 270 -27.69 -13.11 -7.14
C VAL A 270 -28.51 -14.11 -6.36
N PRO A 271 -29.04 -15.19 -6.98
CA PRO A 271 -29.89 -16.14 -6.31
C PRO A 271 -29.12 -16.87 -5.20
N ILE A 272 -29.69 -16.86 -4.02
CA ILE A 272 -29.21 -17.70 -2.93
C ILE A 272 -29.92 -19.06 -3.08
N PRO A 273 -29.18 -20.17 -3.21
CA PRO A 273 -29.80 -21.47 -3.34
C PRO A 273 -30.57 -21.83 -2.07
N ASP A 274 -31.77 -22.37 -2.24
CA ASP A 274 -32.63 -22.81 -1.14
C ASP A 274 -31.96 -23.92 -0.30
N GLU A 275 -31.22 -24.79 -0.98
CA GLU A 275 -30.44 -25.84 -0.34
C GLU A 275 -28.94 -25.61 -0.58
N ARG A 276 -28.16 -25.62 0.50
CA ARG A 276 -26.70 -25.58 0.44
C ARG A 276 -26.16 -26.98 0.16
N ARG A 277 -25.06 -27.04 -0.62
CA ARG A 277 -24.35 -28.29 -0.84
C ARG A 277 -23.87 -28.89 0.48
N GLU A 278 -24.06 -30.18 0.67
CA GLU A 278 -23.49 -30.88 1.81
C GLU A 278 -21.96 -30.80 1.80
N PRO A 279 -21.32 -30.52 2.92
CA PRO A 279 -19.86 -30.44 3.01
C PRO A 279 -19.29 -31.86 2.82
N LYS A 280 -18.32 -32.01 1.91
CA LYS A 280 -17.56 -33.23 1.71
C LYS A 280 -16.43 -33.45 2.70
N GLY A 281 -16.12 -32.41 3.50
CA GLY A 281 -15.09 -32.41 4.52
C GLY A 281 -15.01 -31.03 5.19
N TRP A 282 -14.25 -30.96 6.28
CA TRP A 282 -14.11 -29.78 7.09
C TRP A 282 -12.66 -29.40 7.19
N LEU A 283 -12.35 -28.11 7.05
CA LEU A 283 -11.09 -27.49 7.43
C LEU A 283 -11.32 -26.80 8.79
N THR A 284 -10.64 -27.29 9.81
CA THR A 284 -10.75 -26.73 11.16
C THR A 284 -9.49 -25.94 11.49
N LEU A 285 -9.64 -24.69 11.87
CA LEU A 285 -8.58 -23.86 12.44
C LEU A 285 -8.79 -23.78 13.95
N ARG A 286 -7.74 -23.97 14.73
CA ARG A 286 -7.80 -23.89 16.20
C ARG A 286 -6.70 -23.00 16.74
N GLY A 287 -7.01 -22.26 17.80
CA GLY A 287 -6.05 -21.45 18.52
C GLY A 287 -5.42 -20.34 17.67
N VAL A 288 -6.18 -19.74 16.75
CA VAL A 288 -5.63 -18.74 15.81
C VAL A 288 -5.40 -17.42 16.52
N THR A 289 -4.12 -17.01 16.59
CA THR A 289 -3.68 -15.77 17.26
C THR A 289 -2.96 -14.81 16.33
N THR A 290 -2.96 -15.08 15.01
CA THR A 290 -2.26 -14.24 14.03
C THR A 290 -2.93 -12.88 13.90
N ASN A 291 -2.13 -11.81 13.78
CA ASN A 291 -2.57 -10.41 13.73
C ASN A 291 -3.38 -10.00 14.98
N ASN A 292 -4.64 -9.61 14.80
CA ASN A 292 -5.54 -9.18 15.89
C ASN A 292 -6.49 -10.29 16.36
N LEU A 293 -6.32 -11.52 15.90
CA LEU A 293 -7.14 -12.65 16.32
C LEU A 293 -6.77 -13.09 17.75
N LYS A 294 -7.77 -13.43 18.55
CA LYS A 294 -7.62 -13.73 19.96
C LYS A 294 -8.06 -15.15 20.25
N ASP A 295 -7.18 -16.11 19.87
CA ASP A 295 -7.38 -17.52 20.16
C ASP A 295 -8.74 -18.03 19.69
N ILE A 296 -9.04 -17.82 18.41
CA ILE A 296 -10.32 -18.22 17.84
C ILE A 296 -10.24 -19.60 17.20
N ASP A 297 -11.33 -20.34 17.33
CA ASP A 297 -11.56 -21.60 16.61
C ASP A 297 -12.64 -21.40 15.54
N CYS A 298 -12.43 -21.98 14.34
CA CYS A 298 -13.43 -21.96 13.26
C CYS A 298 -13.30 -23.15 12.30
#